data_420af869b921974c9a615e264a14c0f7
#
_entry.id   420af869b921974c9a615e264a14c0f7
#
_cell.length_a   1.000
_cell.length_b   1.000
_cell.length_c   1.000
_cell.angle_alpha   90.00
_cell.angle_beta   90.00
_cell.angle_gamma   90.00
#
_symmetry.space_group_name_H-M   'P 1'
#
loop_
_entity.id
_entity.type
_entity.pdbx_description
1 polymer ?
#
loop_
_entity_poly.entity_id
_entity_poly.type
_entity_poly.pdbx_seq_one_letter_code
_entity_poly.pdbx_strand_id
1 'polypeptide(L)'
;AIVLYDTKEFTKANSVNYPVGKKVTLELSGAEYAPFGNLRELKGVTVTVSDDDPVELVIPSLSAATFNSGNYQGQYVRVNDLTPQSAYVGEAWATGAKRKVVLDGPSSTTVQSYMATATDAPDFGMLYIKAATGPMLGTAEQNFNNIQLIPTKPSDVAAFVSNDPILSVDPETVSLNAAAGSTGTFAVTSNGDWTVAKASGDGFTFDPDKGSQNGTVTITASKANETNAEVTLGTLTVTDGTNTKTVTVKQKIASSDI
;
A
#
# COMPACT_ATOMS: atom_id res chain seq x y z
N ALA A 1 15.34 8.21 23.15
CA ALA A 1 13.88 8.28 23.25
C ALA A 1 13.33 6.97 23.79
N ILE A 2 12.09 6.96 24.20
CA ILE A 2 11.38 5.79 24.74
C ILE A 2 9.96 5.81 24.20
N VAL A 3 9.39 4.64 23.94
CA VAL A 3 8.01 4.49 23.47
C VAL A 3 7.10 4.28 24.67
N LEU A 4 5.94 4.94 24.67
CA LEU A 4 4.88 4.70 25.65
C LEU A 4 3.92 3.68 25.06
N TYR A 5 3.76 2.55 25.73
CA TYR A 5 2.90 1.46 25.28
C TYR A 5 1.74 1.28 26.26
N ASP A 6 0.56 0.91 25.70
CA ASP A 6 -0.64 0.64 26.50
C ASP A 6 -1.08 1.83 27.37
N THR A 7 -0.95 3.05 26.84
CA THR A 7 -1.52 4.24 27.46
C THR A 7 -2.91 4.47 26.86
N LYS A 8 -3.93 4.49 27.67
CA LYS A 8 -5.33 4.71 27.22
C LYS A 8 -5.54 6.11 26.64
N GLU A 9 -4.65 7.04 26.97
CA GLU A 9 -4.69 8.42 26.53
C GLU A 9 -4.31 8.59 25.04
N PHE A 10 -3.42 7.76 24.52
CA PHE A 10 -2.93 7.84 23.13
C PHE A 10 -3.74 6.97 22.17
N THR A 11 -5.04 7.18 22.12
CA THR A 11 -5.90 6.53 21.14
C THR A 11 -6.05 7.38 19.89
N LYS A 12 -6.42 6.78 18.76
CA LYS A 12 -6.74 7.52 17.53
C LYS A 12 -7.81 8.59 17.77
N ALA A 13 -8.80 8.29 18.62
CA ALA A 13 -9.86 9.23 18.98
C ALA A 13 -9.34 10.45 19.76
N ASN A 14 -8.26 10.28 20.55
CA ASN A 14 -7.70 11.33 21.37
C ASN A 14 -6.50 12.04 20.73
N SER A 15 -6.09 11.64 19.54
CA SER A 15 -4.86 12.15 18.88
C SER A 15 -4.87 13.66 18.68
N VAL A 16 -6.05 14.28 18.56
CA VAL A 16 -6.22 15.73 18.45
C VAL A 16 -5.73 16.49 19.69
N ASN A 17 -5.70 15.84 20.85
CA ASN A 17 -5.26 16.42 22.11
C ASN A 17 -3.73 16.41 22.27
N TYR A 18 -3.03 15.67 21.40
CA TYR A 18 -1.59 15.46 21.43
C TYR A 18 -0.92 15.84 20.12
N PRO A 19 -1.07 17.09 19.65
CA PRO A 19 -0.40 17.52 18.42
C PRO A 19 1.12 17.43 18.58
N VAL A 20 1.79 17.15 17.47
CA VAL A 20 3.26 17.10 17.44
C VAL A 20 3.84 18.43 17.97
N GLY A 21 4.82 18.34 18.87
CA GLY A 21 5.41 19.50 19.55
C GLY A 21 4.74 19.87 20.87
N LYS A 22 3.62 19.25 21.21
CA LYS A 22 2.95 19.49 22.49
C LYS A 22 3.78 18.91 23.64
N LYS A 23 4.01 19.72 24.67
CA LYS A 23 4.68 19.29 25.89
C LYS A 23 3.73 18.43 26.71
N VAL A 24 4.25 17.33 27.23
CA VAL A 24 3.53 16.42 28.13
C VAL A 24 4.34 16.18 29.40
N THR A 25 3.64 15.94 30.49
CA THR A 25 4.21 15.45 31.75
C THR A 25 3.85 13.98 31.92
N LEU A 26 4.84 13.17 32.26
CA LEU A 26 4.67 11.74 32.48
C LEU A 26 4.74 11.45 33.97
N GLU A 27 3.68 10.87 34.54
CA GLU A 27 3.70 10.30 35.88
C GLU A 27 4.17 8.84 35.78
N LEU A 28 5.29 8.54 36.35
CA LEU A 28 5.95 7.23 36.28
C LEU A 28 5.70 6.35 37.51
N SER A 29 4.92 6.82 38.48
CA SER A 29 4.54 6.02 39.63
C SER A 29 3.71 4.84 39.21
N GLY A 30 4.20 3.62 39.42
CA GLY A 30 3.59 2.39 38.95
C GLY A 30 3.86 2.05 37.48
N ALA A 31 4.65 2.85 36.77
CA ALA A 31 5.06 2.51 35.41
C ALA A 31 6.04 1.34 35.39
N GLU A 32 5.91 0.50 34.38
CA GLU A 32 6.75 -0.68 34.14
C GLU A 32 7.61 -0.49 32.90
N TYR A 33 8.91 -0.80 33.01
CA TYR A 33 9.77 -0.96 31.84
C TYR A 33 9.52 -2.33 31.21
N ALA A 34 8.86 -2.36 30.06
CA ALA A 34 8.40 -3.57 29.38
C ALA A 34 8.87 -3.59 27.92
N PRO A 35 10.16 -3.83 27.64
CA PRO A 35 10.68 -3.78 26.29
C PRO A 35 10.07 -4.89 25.42
N PHE A 36 9.69 -4.54 24.20
CA PHE A 36 9.26 -5.50 23.19
C PHE A 36 10.38 -5.69 22.14
N GLY A 37 10.93 -6.89 22.11
CA GLY A 37 12.16 -7.11 21.33
C GLY A 37 13.27 -6.18 21.85
N ASN A 38 13.82 -5.33 20.98
CA ASN A 38 14.81 -4.31 21.36
C ASN A 38 14.21 -2.90 21.45
N LEU A 39 12.90 -2.76 21.28
CA LEU A 39 12.20 -1.48 21.44
C LEU A 39 12.05 -1.17 22.93
N ARG A 40 12.47 0.04 23.32
CA ARG A 40 12.37 0.48 24.73
C ARG A 40 10.97 1.01 24.99
N GLU A 41 10.22 0.32 25.82
CA GLU A 41 8.83 0.68 26.13
C GLU A 41 8.59 0.87 27.62
N LEU A 42 7.69 1.82 27.94
CA LEU A 42 7.09 1.98 29.26
C LEU A 42 5.59 1.71 29.19
N LYS A 43 5.08 0.95 30.14
CA LYS A 43 3.65 0.70 30.33
C LYS A 43 3.13 1.38 31.59
N GLY A 44 1.82 1.58 31.63
CA GLY A 44 1.15 2.11 32.82
C GLY A 44 1.52 3.56 33.14
N VAL A 45 1.95 4.33 32.15
CA VAL A 45 2.30 5.74 32.30
C VAL A 45 1.04 6.58 32.22
N THR A 46 0.82 7.48 33.16
CA THR A 46 -0.21 8.52 33.05
C THR A 46 0.39 9.76 32.38
N VAL A 47 -0.33 10.30 31.41
CA VAL A 47 0.11 11.44 30.59
C VAL A 47 -0.77 12.64 30.85
N THR A 48 -0.16 13.77 31.22
CA THR A 48 -0.83 15.05 31.32
C THR A 48 -0.32 16.00 30.24
N VAL A 49 -1.21 16.59 29.48
CA VAL A 49 -0.88 17.56 28.43
C VAL A 49 -0.72 18.94 29.04
N SER A 50 0.35 19.65 28.70
CA SER A 50 0.51 21.06 29.07
C SER A 50 -0.48 21.94 28.29
N ASP A 51 -0.90 23.04 28.90
CA ASP A 51 -1.69 24.09 28.24
C ASP A 51 -0.83 24.97 27.31
N ASP A 52 0.51 24.83 27.38
CA ASP A 52 1.42 25.59 26.52
C ASP A 52 1.17 25.30 25.03
N ASP A 53 1.43 26.26 24.16
CA ASP A 53 1.39 26.05 22.72
C ASP A 53 2.44 25.01 22.27
N PRO A 54 2.14 24.22 21.21
CA PRO A 54 3.11 23.31 20.64
C PRO A 54 4.36 24.05 20.15
N VAL A 55 5.54 23.48 20.42
CA VAL A 55 6.81 24.00 19.91
C VAL A 55 7.17 23.35 18.59
N GLU A 56 7.84 24.08 17.71
CA GLU A 56 8.42 23.51 16.51
C GLU A 56 9.53 22.52 16.87
N LEU A 57 9.41 21.29 16.36
CA LEU A 57 10.40 20.24 16.57
C LEU A 57 11.48 20.29 15.50
N VAL A 58 12.73 20.28 15.92
CA VAL A 58 13.85 20.02 15.01
C VAL A 58 13.89 18.52 14.72
N ILE A 59 13.46 18.14 13.51
CA ILE A 59 13.44 16.76 13.06
C ILE A 59 14.82 16.36 12.57
N PRO A 60 15.50 15.36 13.18
CA PRO A 60 16.79 14.90 12.71
C PRO A 60 16.70 14.42 11.25
N SER A 61 17.61 14.90 10.41
CA SER A 61 17.71 14.53 8.99
C SER A 61 18.89 13.58 8.82
N LEU A 62 18.63 12.35 8.41
CA LEU A 62 19.55 11.22 8.45
C LEU A 62 19.78 10.64 7.05
N SER A 63 20.97 10.07 6.83
CA SER A 63 21.20 9.11 5.77
C SER A 63 20.60 7.75 6.14
N ALA A 64 20.34 6.87 5.18
CA ALA A 64 19.91 5.50 5.43
C ALA A 64 20.90 4.72 6.34
N ALA A 65 22.20 4.90 6.14
CA ALA A 65 23.23 4.27 6.98
C ALA A 65 23.19 4.76 8.42
N THR A 66 23.01 6.06 8.63
CA THR A 66 22.91 6.65 9.97
C THR A 66 21.63 6.18 10.68
N PHE A 67 20.51 6.11 9.95
CA PHE A 67 19.26 5.58 10.49
C PHE A 67 19.43 4.12 10.95
N ASN A 68 20.05 3.27 10.13
CA ASN A 68 20.27 1.85 10.45
C ASN A 68 21.25 1.60 11.59
N SER A 69 21.92 2.63 12.13
CA SER A 69 22.74 2.48 13.35
C SER A 69 21.89 2.16 14.60
N GLY A 70 20.57 2.37 14.54
CA GLY A 70 19.64 2.12 15.66
C GLY A 70 19.68 3.16 16.78
N ASN A 71 20.45 4.24 16.64
CA ASN A 71 20.64 5.24 17.71
C ASN A 71 19.45 6.20 17.87
N TYR A 72 18.45 6.14 16.97
CA TYR A 72 17.32 7.06 16.91
C TYR A 72 15.99 6.46 17.39
N GLN A 73 16.05 5.32 18.05
CA GLN A 73 14.87 4.61 18.52
C GLN A 73 13.90 5.51 19.30
N GLY A 74 12.62 5.47 18.96
CA GLY A 74 11.56 6.28 19.54
C GLY A 74 11.59 7.75 19.10
N GLN A 75 12.46 8.15 18.18
CA GLN A 75 12.49 9.51 17.64
C GLN A 75 11.76 9.59 16.29
N TYR A 76 11.06 10.70 16.08
CA TYR A 76 10.55 11.05 14.77
C TYR A 76 11.68 11.67 13.95
N VAL A 77 11.99 11.05 12.82
CA VAL A 77 13.16 11.39 12.00
C VAL A 77 12.77 11.52 10.52
N ARG A 78 13.66 12.14 9.77
CA ARG A 78 13.63 12.21 8.31
C ARG A 78 14.81 11.40 7.76
N VAL A 79 14.55 10.42 6.91
CA VAL A 79 15.57 9.65 6.20
C VAL A 79 15.54 10.06 4.73
N ASN A 80 16.69 10.50 4.19
CA ASN A 80 16.79 11.06 2.84
C ASN A 80 17.19 10.01 1.80
N ASP A 81 17.00 10.38 0.53
CA ASP A 81 17.50 9.67 -0.65
C ASP A 81 17.04 8.21 -0.73
N LEU A 82 15.80 7.95 -0.34
CA LEU A 82 15.18 6.64 -0.40
C LEU A 82 14.40 6.46 -1.71
N THR A 83 14.37 5.24 -2.23
CA THR A 83 13.57 4.83 -3.39
C THR A 83 12.84 3.53 -3.07
N PRO A 84 11.51 3.45 -3.17
CA PRO A 84 10.80 2.20 -2.98
C PRO A 84 11.28 1.14 -3.98
N GLN A 85 11.52 -0.07 -3.51
CA GLN A 85 11.85 -1.18 -4.40
C GLN A 85 10.71 -1.48 -5.37
N SER A 86 11.04 -1.92 -6.58
CA SER A 86 10.07 -2.13 -7.67
C SER A 86 8.93 -3.09 -7.32
N ALA A 87 9.18 -4.05 -6.44
CA ALA A 87 8.16 -4.99 -5.95
C ALA A 87 7.00 -4.33 -5.19
N TYR A 88 7.16 -3.08 -4.75
CA TYR A 88 6.15 -2.34 -4.00
C TYR A 88 5.49 -1.23 -4.82
N VAL A 89 6.06 -0.88 -5.98
CA VAL A 89 5.52 0.19 -6.84
C VAL A 89 4.15 -0.21 -7.39
N GLY A 90 3.20 0.70 -7.33
CA GLY A 90 1.81 0.46 -7.71
C GLY A 90 0.95 -0.17 -6.62
N GLU A 91 1.54 -0.52 -5.49
CA GLU A 91 0.84 -1.08 -4.34
C GLU A 91 0.41 0.01 -3.35
N ALA A 92 -0.69 -0.20 -2.62
CA ALA A 92 -1.14 0.76 -1.61
C ALA A 92 -0.20 0.82 -0.41
N TRP A 93 0.00 2.01 0.18
CA TRP A 93 0.76 2.18 1.42
C TRP A 93 0.10 1.45 2.59
N ALA A 94 -1.21 1.49 2.72
CA ALA A 94 -1.98 0.78 3.75
C ALA A 94 -2.90 -0.25 3.10
N THR A 95 -2.79 -1.52 3.51
CA THR A 95 -3.52 -2.65 2.89
C THR A 95 -4.50 -3.36 3.82
N GLY A 96 -4.78 -2.81 5.00
CA GLY A 96 -5.59 -3.52 5.99
C GLY A 96 -4.87 -4.67 6.73
N ALA A 97 -3.66 -5.01 6.29
CA ALA A 97 -2.78 -5.97 6.96
C ALA A 97 -1.43 -5.31 7.27
N LYS A 98 -0.73 -5.82 8.25
CA LYS A 98 0.63 -5.35 8.56
C LYS A 98 1.50 -5.51 7.32
N ARG A 99 2.10 -4.40 6.87
CA ARG A 99 2.86 -4.38 5.64
C ARG A 99 4.27 -3.85 5.86
N LYS A 100 5.22 -4.58 5.31
CA LYS A 100 6.59 -4.13 5.17
C LYS A 100 6.79 -3.56 3.77
N VAL A 101 7.33 -2.35 3.66
CA VAL A 101 7.83 -1.75 2.43
C VAL A 101 9.33 -1.58 2.58
N VAL A 102 10.10 -2.00 1.60
CA VAL A 102 11.56 -1.82 1.58
C VAL A 102 11.91 -0.71 0.59
N LEU A 103 12.74 0.21 1.06
CA LEU A 103 13.25 1.32 0.28
C LEU A 103 14.78 1.19 0.18
N ASP A 104 15.30 1.38 -1.02
CA ASP A 104 16.73 1.44 -1.27
C ASP A 104 17.24 2.84 -1.00
N GLY A 105 18.33 2.93 -0.28
CA GLY A 105 19.12 4.15 -0.06
C GLY A 105 20.44 4.12 -0.82
N PRO A 106 21.23 5.20 -0.74
CA PRO A 106 22.57 5.24 -1.31
C PRO A 106 23.46 4.10 -0.81
N SER A 107 24.43 3.69 -1.64
CA SER A 107 25.44 2.67 -1.32
C SER A 107 24.85 1.31 -0.92
N SER A 108 23.78 0.88 -1.60
CA SER A 108 23.10 -0.41 -1.35
C SER A 108 22.60 -0.58 0.07
N THR A 109 22.36 0.52 0.80
CA THR A 109 21.68 0.49 2.10
C THR A 109 20.19 0.32 1.86
N THR A 110 19.51 -0.43 2.71
CA THR A 110 18.04 -0.54 2.67
C THR A 110 17.43 -0.03 3.95
N VAL A 111 16.26 0.60 3.85
CA VAL A 111 15.44 1.01 4.99
C VAL A 111 14.13 0.24 4.94
N GLN A 112 13.76 -0.37 6.05
CA GLN A 112 12.47 -1.03 6.18
C GLN A 112 11.46 -0.04 6.74
N SER A 113 10.36 0.15 6.03
CA SER A 113 9.16 0.80 6.56
C SER A 113 8.16 -0.28 6.97
N TYR A 114 7.51 -0.11 8.09
CA TYR A 114 6.51 -1.04 8.57
C TYR A 114 5.21 -0.30 8.86
N MET A 115 4.16 -0.66 8.12
CA MET A 115 2.84 -0.08 8.31
C MET A 115 2.03 -0.93 9.27
N ALA A 116 1.40 -0.29 10.25
CA ALA A 116 0.40 -0.93 11.11
C ALA A 116 -0.79 -1.46 10.28
N THR A 117 -1.66 -2.25 10.91
CA THR A 117 -2.93 -2.67 10.27
C THR A 117 -3.81 -1.45 9.97
N ALA A 118 -4.70 -1.55 9.00
CA ALA A 118 -5.59 -0.44 8.62
C ALA A 118 -6.45 0.08 9.78
N THR A 119 -6.71 -0.73 10.79
CA THR A 119 -7.45 -0.33 12.02
C THR A 119 -6.64 0.60 12.91
N ASP A 120 -5.31 0.44 12.92
CA ASP A 120 -4.40 1.17 13.81
C ASP A 120 -3.53 2.16 13.04
N ALA A 121 -3.48 2.04 11.73
CA ALA A 121 -2.71 2.94 10.87
C ALA A 121 -3.39 4.31 10.77
N PRO A 122 -2.61 5.39 10.65
CA PRO A 122 -3.10 6.65 10.12
C PRO A 122 -3.84 6.39 8.81
N ASP A 123 -4.87 7.17 8.55
CA ASP A 123 -5.60 7.08 7.29
C ASP A 123 -4.70 7.56 6.15
N PHE A 124 -4.07 6.62 5.46
CA PHE A 124 -3.29 6.89 4.24
C PHE A 124 -4.19 6.96 3.00
N GLY A 125 -5.49 6.72 3.16
CA GLY A 125 -6.44 6.72 2.05
C GLY A 125 -6.01 5.76 0.93
N MET A 126 -6.22 6.20 -0.30
CA MET A 126 -5.88 5.48 -1.52
C MET A 126 -4.49 5.86 -2.07
N LEU A 127 -3.52 6.09 -1.19
CA LEU A 127 -2.16 6.46 -1.60
C LEU A 127 -1.40 5.24 -2.09
N TYR A 128 -0.95 5.30 -3.35
CA TYR A 128 -0.17 4.24 -3.99
C TYR A 128 1.30 4.62 -4.08
N ILE A 129 2.16 3.61 -3.94
CA ILE A 129 3.61 3.79 -3.99
C ILE A 129 4.03 4.04 -5.43
N LYS A 130 4.70 5.15 -5.69
CA LYS A 130 5.35 5.44 -6.98
C LYS A 130 6.86 5.26 -6.90
N ALA A 131 7.48 4.94 -8.04
CA ALA A 131 8.93 4.92 -8.20
C ALA A 131 9.47 6.35 -8.22
N ALA A 132 9.86 6.86 -7.05
CA ALA A 132 10.48 8.18 -6.91
C ALA A 132 11.53 8.13 -5.81
N THR A 133 12.58 8.94 -5.94
CA THR A 133 13.60 9.12 -4.90
C THR A 133 13.28 10.34 -4.07
N GLY A 134 13.32 10.20 -2.75
CA GLY A 134 13.04 11.31 -1.86
C GLY A 134 13.16 10.94 -0.38
N PRO A 135 12.79 11.88 0.50
CA PRO A 135 12.80 11.63 1.93
C PRO A 135 11.55 10.90 2.39
N MET A 136 11.71 10.09 3.43
CA MET A 136 10.62 9.54 4.22
C MET A 136 10.75 10.02 5.67
N LEU A 137 9.64 10.40 6.26
CA LEU A 137 9.55 10.73 7.67
C LEU A 137 8.85 9.60 8.44
N GLY A 138 9.10 9.52 9.73
CA GLY A 138 8.44 8.56 10.58
C GLY A 138 9.14 8.39 11.92
N THR A 139 8.56 7.58 12.78
CA THR A 139 9.19 7.17 14.02
C THR A 139 10.18 6.04 13.77
N ALA A 140 11.40 6.21 14.26
CA ALA A 140 12.40 5.15 14.23
C ALA A 140 12.09 4.13 15.32
N GLU A 141 11.88 2.89 14.93
CA GLU A 141 11.59 1.79 15.86
C GLU A 141 12.56 0.64 15.65
N GLN A 142 12.74 -0.16 16.69
CA GLN A 142 13.50 -1.39 16.61
C GLN A 142 12.62 -2.56 17.03
N ASN A 143 12.36 -3.46 16.10
CA ASN A 143 11.65 -4.70 16.35
C ASN A 143 12.62 -5.87 16.19
N PHE A 144 13.03 -6.46 17.32
CA PHE A 144 14.13 -7.43 17.39
C PHE A 144 15.42 -6.85 16.74
N ASN A 145 15.91 -7.44 15.67
CA ASN A 145 17.11 -6.99 14.97
C ASN A 145 16.82 -6.05 13.78
N ASN A 146 15.57 -5.68 13.55
CA ASN A 146 15.18 -4.84 12.44
C ASN A 146 14.96 -3.39 12.91
N ILE A 147 15.68 -2.46 12.30
CA ILE A 147 15.41 -1.03 12.44
C ILE A 147 14.35 -0.69 11.40
N GLN A 148 13.27 -0.05 11.84
CA GLN A 148 12.11 0.26 11.01
C GLN A 148 11.75 1.74 11.11
N LEU A 149 11.32 2.31 9.99
CA LEU A 149 10.79 3.67 9.91
C LEU A 149 9.27 3.58 9.76
N ILE A 150 8.56 4.03 10.77
CA ILE A 150 7.10 3.95 10.86
C ILE A 150 6.51 5.31 10.50
N PRO A 151 5.94 5.50 9.31
CA PRO A 151 5.25 6.73 8.96
C PRO A 151 3.98 6.87 9.80
N THR A 152 3.71 8.08 10.25
CA THR A 152 2.62 8.38 11.19
C THR A 152 1.47 9.14 10.55
N LYS A 153 1.67 9.67 9.34
CA LYS A 153 0.68 10.43 8.57
C LYS A 153 1.01 10.41 7.07
N PRO A 154 0.05 10.67 6.18
CA PRO A 154 0.25 10.66 4.73
C PRO A 154 1.40 11.53 4.23
N SER A 155 1.62 12.70 4.85
CA SER A 155 2.73 13.59 4.49
C SER A 155 4.12 13.01 4.75
N ASP A 156 4.24 11.96 5.56
CA ASP A 156 5.53 11.32 5.85
C ASP A 156 6.06 10.53 4.64
N VAL A 157 5.18 10.12 3.76
CA VAL A 157 5.47 9.37 2.54
C VAL A 157 5.23 10.17 1.26
N ALA A 158 5.04 11.49 1.37
CA ALA A 158 4.64 12.36 0.25
C ALA A 158 5.55 12.27 -0.98
N ALA A 159 6.85 11.97 -0.79
CA ALA A 159 7.79 11.79 -1.91
C ALA A 159 7.45 10.55 -2.78
N PHE A 160 6.77 9.56 -2.22
CA PHE A 160 6.56 8.24 -2.82
C PHE A 160 5.10 7.95 -3.16
N VAL A 161 4.21 8.93 -3.07
CA VAL A 161 2.79 8.71 -3.37
C VAL A 161 2.41 9.34 -4.70
N SER A 162 1.54 8.66 -5.42
CA SER A 162 0.84 9.20 -6.58
C SER A 162 -0.65 9.15 -6.32
N ASN A 163 -1.30 10.27 -6.61
CA ASN A 163 -2.75 10.35 -6.75
C ASN A 163 -3.17 10.24 -8.22
N ASP A 164 -2.19 10.07 -9.13
CA ASP A 164 -2.50 9.91 -10.54
C ASP A 164 -3.29 8.61 -10.73
N PRO A 165 -4.31 8.62 -11.58
CA PRO A 165 -5.07 7.41 -11.87
C PRO A 165 -4.16 6.31 -12.42
N ILE A 166 -4.21 5.14 -11.78
CA ILE A 166 -3.49 3.95 -12.20
C ILE A 166 -4.52 2.98 -12.77
N LEU A 167 -4.32 2.57 -14.02
CA LEU A 167 -5.12 1.54 -14.63
C LEU A 167 -4.24 0.61 -15.47
N SER A 168 -4.25 -0.68 -15.14
CA SER A 168 -3.65 -1.72 -15.96
C SER A 168 -4.52 -2.98 -15.97
N VAL A 169 -4.33 -3.81 -16.99
CA VAL A 169 -5.01 -5.10 -17.13
C VAL A 169 -3.98 -6.17 -17.45
N ASP A 170 -4.18 -7.37 -16.90
CA ASP A 170 -3.30 -8.51 -17.12
C ASP A 170 -4.09 -9.84 -17.06
N PRO A 171 -4.04 -10.68 -18.09
CA PRO A 171 -3.44 -10.45 -19.40
C PRO A 171 -4.26 -9.51 -20.30
N GLU A 172 -3.62 -8.85 -21.26
CA GLU A 172 -4.29 -8.05 -22.29
C GLU A 172 -4.99 -8.91 -23.39
N THR A 173 -4.76 -10.21 -23.37
CA THR A 173 -5.45 -11.18 -24.23
C THR A 173 -5.90 -12.38 -23.41
N VAL A 174 -7.20 -12.62 -23.40
CA VAL A 174 -7.80 -13.79 -22.73
C VAL A 174 -8.21 -14.81 -23.78
N SER A 175 -7.64 -16.02 -23.73
CA SER A 175 -7.94 -17.12 -24.62
C SER A 175 -8.83 -18.15 -23.92
N LEU A 176 -10.09 -18.19 -24.31
CA LEU A 176 -11.07 -19.16 -23.84
C LEU A 176 -10.87 -20.53 -24.52
N ASN A 177 -11.29 -21.62 -23.89
CA ASN A 177 -11.34 -22.92 -24.57
C ASN A 177 -12.48 -22.93 -25.59
N ALA A 178 -12.47 -23.92 -26.49
CA ALA A 178 -13.42 -24.00 -27.62
C ALA A 178 -14.88 -24.19 -27.19
N ALA A 179 -15.13 -24.82 -26.05
CA ALA A 179 -16.51 -25.15 -25.65
C ALA A 179 -17.30 -23.88 -25.23
N ALA A 180 -18.61 -23.90 -25.51
CA ALA A 180 -19.54 -22.94 -24.93
C ALA A 180 -19.47 -23.01 -23.38
N GLY A 181 -19.63 -21.89 -22.72
CA GLY A 181 -19.52 -21.79 -21.26
C GLY A 181 -18.07 -21.80 -20.71
N SER A 182 -17.05 -21.96 -21.58
CA SER A 182 -15.66 -21.85 -21.13
C SER A 182 -15.36 -20.45 -20.62
N THR A 183 -14.57 -20.37 -19.54
CA THR A 183 -14.24 -19.12 -18.86
C THR A 183 -12.75 -18.79 -18.92
N GLY A 184 -12.43 -17.52 -18.83
CA GLY A 184 -11.10 -16.99 -18.63
C GLY A 184 -11.19 -15.68 -17.87
N THR A 185 -10.10 -15.25 -17.26
CA THR A 185 -10.09 -14.04 -16.43
C THR A 185 -8.95 -13.11 -16.82
N PHE A 186 -9.13 -11.84 -16.51
CA PHE A 186 -8.04 -10.87 -16.42
C PHE A 186 -8.16 -10.07 -15.12
N ALA A 187 -7.01 -9.68 -14.59
CA ALA A 187 -6.94 -8.80 -13.44
C ALA A 187 -6.99 -7.33 -13.89
N VAL A 188 -7.65 -6.50 -13.12
CA VAL A 188 -7.61 -5.03 -13.20
C VAL A 188 -6.84 -4.53 -12.00
N THR A 189 -5.78 -3.75 -12.24
CA THR A 189 -5.09 -2.99 -11.19
C THR A 189 -5.47 -1.54 -11.34
N SER A 190 -6.12 -0.98 -10.33
CA SER A 190 -6.58 0.41 -10.33
C SER A 190 -6.51 1.00 -8.93
N ASN A 191 -6.31 2.30 -8.85
CA ASN A 191 -6.41 3.06 -7.59
C ASN A 191 -7.74 3.82 -7.44
N GLY A 192 -8.69 3.56 -8.31
CA GLY A 192 -10.02 4.18 -8.29
C GLY A 192 -11.10 3.23 -8.81
N ASP A 193 -12.25 3.81 -9.09
CA ASP A 193 -13.36 3.12 -9.74
C ASP A 193 -13.03 2.88 -11.22
N TRP A 194 -13.47 1.75 -11.75
CA TRP A 194 -13.32 1.41 -13.15
C TRP A 194 -14.57 0.76 -13.71
N THR A 195 -14.73 0.83 -15.02
CA THR A 195 -15.81 0.19 -15.75
C THR A 195 -15.27 -0.62 -16.91
N VAL A 196 -15.98 -1.67 -17.26
CA VAL A 196 -15.70 -2.54 -18.43
C VAL A 196 -16.85 -2.43 -19.40
N ALA A 197 -16.54 -2.24 -20.67
CA ALA A 197 -17.52 -2.21 -21.74
C ALA A 197 -17.07 -3.07 -22.91
N LYS A 198 -18.02 -3.66 -23.61
CA LYS A 198 -17.74 -4.35 -24.87
C LYS A 198 -17.49 -3.30 -25.96
N ALA A 199 -16.28 -3.28 -26.48
CA ALA A 199 -15.89 -2.36 -27.55
C ALA A 199 -16.21 -2.94 -28.95
N SER A 200 -16.09 -4.27 -29.10
CA SER A 200 -16.41 -4.94 -30.36
C SER A 200 -16.75 -6.41 -30.16
N GLY A 201 -17.37 -7.00 -31.13
CA GLY A 201 -17.61 -8.44 -31.25
C GLY A 201 -18.78 -8.95 -30.41
N ASP A 202 -19.05 -10.24 -30.59
CA ASP A 202 -20.12 -10.99 -29.94
C ASP A 202 -19.63 -12.37 -29.53
N GLY A 203 -20.51 -13.17 -28.93
CA GLY A 203 -20.18 -14.56 -28.59
C GLY A 203 -19.52 -14.73 -27.24
N PHE A 204 -19.47 -13.69 -26.41
CA PHE A 204 -19.02 -13.77 -25.03
C PHE A 204 -19.77 -12.79 -24.11
N THR A 205 -19.80 -13.10 -22.85
CA THR A 205 -20.25 -12.24 -21.76
C THR A 205 -19.11 -12.01 -20.78
N PHE A 206 -19.24 -11.03 -19.90
CA PHE A 206 -18.24 -10.73 -18.85
C PHE A 206 -18.92 -10.20 -17.60
N ASP A 207 -18.29 -10.42 -16.45
CA ASP A 207 -18.74 -9.97 -15.14
C ASP A 207 -17.53 -9.87 -14.19
N PRO A 208 -17.44 -8.82 -13.37
CA PRO A 208 -18.30 -7.63 -13.28
C PRO A 208 -18.04 -6.62 -14.42
N ASP A 209 -19.01 -5.74 -14.66
CA ASP A 209 -18.91 -4.63 -15.60
C ASP A 209 -18.32 -3.35 -14.96
N LYS A 210 -18.10 -3.36 -13.68
CA LYS A 210 -17.47 -2.26 -12.90
C LYS A 210 -16.87 -2.79 -11.62
N GLY A 211 -15.93 -2.04 -11.08
CA GLY A 211 -15.31 -2.31 -9.80
C GLY A 211 -14.65 -1.07 -9.21
N SER A 212 -14.08 -1.22 -8.04
CA SER A 212 -13.26 -0.22 -7.37
C SER A 212 -11.96 -0.87 -6.92
N GLN A 213 -10.85 -0.16 -7.10
CA GLN A 213 -9.50 -0.68 -6.82
C GLN A 213 -9.16 -1.92 -7.66
N ASN A 214 -8.30 -2.80 -7.15
CA ASN A 214 -7.97 -4.03 -7.84
C ASN A 214 -9.16 -4.98 -7.91
N GLY A 215 -9.32 -5.63 -9.05
CA GLY A 215 -10.41 -6.57 -9.26
C GLY A 215 -10.08 -7.63 -10.30
N THR A 216 -10.99 -8.56 -10.49
CA THR A 216 -10.88 -9.60 -11.51
C THR A 216 -12.17 -9.63 -12.31
N VAL A 217 -12.05 -9.67 -13.63
CA VAL A 217 -13.17 -9.81 -14.55
C VAL A 217 -13.13 -11.20 -15.16
N THR A 218 -14.25 -11.87 -15.13
CA THR A 218 -14.45 -13.20 -15.76
C THR A 218 -15.14 -13.03 -17.11
N ILE A 219 -14.62 -13.68 -18.13
CA ILE A 219 -15.20 -13.73 -19.48
C ILE A 219 -15.71 -15.14 -19.70
N THR A 220 -16.90 -15.26 -20.28
CA THR A 220 -17.53 -16.56 -20.57
C THR A 220 -17.91 -16.63 -22.05
N ALA A 221 -17.49 -17.69 -22.75
CA ALA A 221 -17.87 -17.95 -24.12
C ALA A 221 -19.36 -18.30 -24.20
N SER A 222 -20.12 -17.61 -25.04
CA SER A 222 -21.57 -17.88 -25.26
C SER A 222 -21.84 -19.03 -26.21
N LYS A 223 -20.89 -19.36 -27.08
CA LYS A 223 -20.99 -20.42 -28.09
C LYS A 223 -19.68 -21.19 -28.18
N ALA A 224 -19.74 -22.41 -28.73
CA ALA A 224 -18.53 -23.15 -29.05
C ALA A 224 -17.86 -22.59 -30.31
N ASN A 225 -16.53 -22.67 -30.37
CA ASN A 225 -15.79 -22.46 -31.62
C ASN A 225 -15.73 -23.78 -32.37
N GLU A 226 -16.53 -23.90 -33.39
CA GLU A 226 -16.59 -25.09 -34.26
C GLU A 226 -15.67 -24.96 -35.48
N THR A 227 -14.87 -23.92 -35.57
CA THR A 227 -13.93 -23.70 -36.66
C THR A 227 -12.60 -24.41 -36.41
N ASN A 228 -11.82 -24.62 -37.46
CA ASN A 228 -10.50 -25.23 -37.40
C ASN A 228 -9.38 -24.23 -37.10
N ALA A 229 -9.73 -23.06 -36.52
CA ALA A 229 -8.79 -22.01 -36.19
C ALA A 229 -9.18 -21.30 -34.87
N GLU A 230 -8.21 -20.71 -34.20
CA GLU A 230 -8.48 -19.75 -33.11
C GLU A 230 -9.22 -18.55 -33.71
N VAL A 231 -10.29 -18.12 -33.06
CA VAL A 231 -11.07 -16.96 -33.46
C VAL A 231 -10.96 -15.83 -32.44
N THR A 232 -10.93 -14.60 -32.92
CA THR A 232 -11.10 -13.43 -32.05
C THR A 232 -12.60 -13.14 -31.92
N LEU A 233 -13.12 -13.25 -30.70
CA LEU A 233 -14.52 -12.98 -30.39
C LEU A 233 -14.80 -11.48 -30.32
N GLY A 234 -13.84 -10.69 -29.92
CA GLY A 234 -13.97 -9.24 -29.83
C GLY A 234 -13.00 -8.62 -28.81
N THR A 235 -13.33 -7.41 -28.39
CA THR A 235 -12.53 -6.65 -27.43
C THR A 235 -13.40 -6.03 -26.35
N LEU A 236 -12.81 -5.91 -25.16
CA LEU A 236 -13.32 -5.12 -24.04
C LEU A 236 -12.47 -3.87 -23.84
N THR A 237 -13.09 -2.78 -23.44
CA THR A 237 -12.39 -1.61 -22.90
C THR A 237 -12.60 -1.54 -21.39
N VAL A 238 -11.52 -1.27 -20.66
CA VAL A 238 -11.53 -0.97 -19.22
C VAL A 238 -11.12 0.47 -19.06
N THR A 239 -11.91 1.27 -18.36
CA THR A 239 -11.59 2.70 -18.14
C THR A 239 -11.87 3.14 -16.72
N ASP A 240 -11.00 4.02 -16.19
CA ASP A 240 -11.19 4.74 -14.92
C ASP A 240 -11.69 6.19 -15.14
N GLY A 241 -12.09 6.53 -16.36
CA GLY A 241 -12.49 7.86 -16.77
C GLY A 241 -11.33 8.74 -17.27
N THR A 242 -10.09 8.41 -16.94
CA THR A 242 -8.87 9.09 -17.40
C THR A 242 -8.05 8.20 -18.32
N ASN A 243 -7.82 6.96 -17.91
CA ASN A 243 -7.08 5.96 -18.65
C ASN A 243 -8.04 4.93 -19.28
N THR A 244 -7.62 4.35 -20.38
CA THR A 244 -8.34 3.26 -21.04
C THR A 244 -7.37 2.15 -21.42
N LYS A 245 -7.76 0.91 -21.15
CA LYS A 245 -7.05 -0.30 -21.53
C LYS A 245 -7.95 -1.19 -22.37
N THR A 246 -7.35 -2.01 -23.24
CA THR A 246 -8.08 -2.93 -24.11
C THR A 246 -7.70 -4.36 -23.77
N VAL A 247 -8.72 -5.24 -23.67
CA VAL A 247 -8.53 -6.68 -23.52
C VAL A 247 -9.11 -7.37 -24.75
N THR A 248 -8.30 -8.16 -25.43
CA THR A 248 -8.70 -8.97 -26.58
C THR A 248 -9.24 -10.33 -26.10
N VAL A 249 -10.40 -10.72 -26.57
CA VAL A 249 -11.01 -12.01 -26.24
C VAL A 249 -10.89 -12.93 -27.43
N LYS A 250 -10.25 -14.08 -27.20
CA LYS A 250 -10.06 -15.12 -28.21
C LYS A 250 -10.68 -16.43 -27.76
N GLN A 251 -10.97 -17.31 -28.69
CA GLN A 251 -11.43 -18.67 -28.41
C GLN A 251 -10.62 -19.67 -29.24
N LYS A 252 -10.06 -20.65 -28.56
CA LYS A 252 -9.22 -21.70 -29.15
C LYS A 252 -10.04 -22.59 -30.06
N ILE A 253 -9.35 -23.35 -30.90
CA ILE A 253 -9.96 -24.40 -31.72
C ILE A 253 -10.48 -25.53 -30.80
N ALA A 254 -11.49 -26.26 -31.27
CA ALA A 254 -11.86 -27.52 -30.64
C ALA A 254 -10.67 -28.50 -30.73
N SER A 255 -10.28 -29.08 -29.58
CA SER A 255 -9.28 -30.15 -29.62
C SER A 255 -9.89 -31.32 -30.42
N SER A 256 -9.29 -31.66 -31.56
CA SER A 256 -9.60 -32.92 -32.19
C SER A 256 -8.94 -34.01 -31.36
N ASP A 257 -9.74 -34.73 -30.57
CA ASP A 257 -9.30 -35.99 -30.01
C ASP A 257 -8.91 -36.92 -31.16
N ILE A 258 -7.61 -37.16 -31.32
CA ILE A 258 -7.06 -38.19 -32.21
C ILE A 258 -6.90 -39.46 -31.40
#